data_d4412158ba61a858e08038df12dfc49b
#
_entry.id   d4412158ba61a858e08038df12dfc49b
#
_cell.length_a   1.000
_cell.length_b   1.000
_cell.length_c   1.000
_cell.angle_alpha   90.00
_cell.angle_beta   90.00
_cell.angle_gamma   90.00
#
_symmetry.space_group_name_H-M   'P 1'
#
loop_
_entity.id
_entity.type
_entity.pdbx_description
1 polymer ?
#
loop_
_entity_poly.entity_id
_entity_poly.type
_entity_poly.pdbx_seq_one_letter_code
_entity_poly.pdbx_strand_id
1 'polypeptide(L)'
;GTMGTTQYHFGIYYDGCLAGVVCYGYFQAMNTNSGGHPYAPYVGVKYSKNGIQLSRGACVHWSHKHSGSKLISQSLKTMSQRGYKYTIAFSDPEAGEIGTIYQATNWYYLGIGVTKHYNIHFKKNDGIYLDARDLWKKHKMASKKAIEEWLKDKSGLYVKVSKPKGRYIKLMGNKKENKEMMKVLNPLIK
;
A
#
# COMPACT_ATOMS: atom_id res chain seq x y z
N GLY A 1 13.92 8.35 1.06
CA GLY A 1 12.57 8.25 1.64
C GLY A 1 12.61 7.51 2.96
N THR A 2 11.99 8.06 4.00
CA THR A 2 11.88 7.39 5.29
C THR A 2 11.04 6.13 5.13
N MET A 3 11.56 4.96 5.53
CA MET A 3 10.73 3.79 5.73
C MET A 3 9.66 4.14 6.77
N GLY A 4 8.39 3.97 6.39
CA GLY A 4 7.32 4.02 7.38
C GLY A 4 7.56 2.97 8.47
N THR A 5 6.78 2.97 9.52
CA THR A 5 6.87 2.01 10.63
C THR A 5 6.60 0.58 10.14
N THR A 6 7.61 -0.04 9.54
CA THR A 6 7.60 -1.47 9.19
C THR A 6 8.11 -2.26 10.38
N GLN A 7 7.47 -3.39 10.67
CA GLN A 7 7.77 -4.21 11.86
C GLN A 7 8.36 -5.57 11.52
N TYR A 8 8.02 -6.09 10.34
CA TYR A 8 8.48 -7.39 9.89
C TYR A 8 9.15 -7.25 8.53
N HIS A 9 10.34 -7.83 8.42
CA HIS A 9 11.16 -7.79 7.22
C HIS A 9 11.53 -9.21 6.83
N PHE A 10 11.37 -9.55 5.55
CA PHE A 10 11.74 -10.86 5.01
C PHE A 10 12.65 -10.63 3.81
N GLY A 11 13.69 -11.45 3.72
CA GLY A 11 14.64 -11.43 2.61
C GLY A 11 14.63 -12.75 1.85
N ILE A 12 14.89 -12.71 0.56
CA ILE A 12 15.24 -13.87 -0.24
C ILE A 12 16.70 -13.75 -0.67
N TYR A 13 17.44 -14.84 -0.54
CA TYR A 13 18.86 -14.90 -0.83
C TYR A 13 19.13 -15.94 -1.91
N TYR A 14 20.12 -15.67 -2.76
CA TYR A 14 20.71 -16.60 -3.70
C TYR A 14 22.23 -16.54 -3.53
N ASP A 15 22.86 -17.67 -3.33
CA ASP A 15 24.32 -17.80 -3.12
C ASP A 15 24.87 -16.81 -2.09
N GLY A 16 24.14 -16.64 -0.97
CA GLY A 16 24.51 -15.72 0.10
C GLY A 16 24.20 -14.24 -0.18
N CYS A 17 23.79 -13.87 -1.39
CA CYS A 17 23.46 -12.49 -1.76
C CYS A 17 21.98 -12.20 -1.58
N LEU A 18 21.65 -11.05 -0.97
CA LEU A 18 20.27 -10.59 -0.80
C LEU A 18 19.67 -10.21 -2.15
N ALA A 19 18.68 -10.96 -2.60
CA ALA A 19 18.06 -10.81 -3.90
C ALA A 19 16.69 -10.12 -3.88
N GLY A 20 16.07 -9.97 -2.72
CA GLY A 20 14.82 -9.26 -2.56
C GLY A 20 14.39 -9.14 -1.13
N VAL A 21 13.54 -8.15 -0.86
CA VAL A 21 12.98 -7.87 0.45
C VAL A 21 11.48 -7.61 0.37
N VAL A 22 10.75 -7.95 1.42
CA VAL A 22 9.36 -7.52 1.63
C VAL A 22 9.19 -7.09 3.08
N CYS A 23 8.48 -5.98 3.28
CA CYS A 23 8.29 -5.37 4.59
C CYS A 23 6.80 -5.23 4.91
N TYR A 24 6.42 -5.62 6.11
CA TYR A 24 5.07 -5.47 6.63
C TYR A 24 5.06 -4.49 7.79
N GLY A 25 3.98 -3.74 7.91
CA GLY A 25 3.77 -2.78 8.99
C GLY A 25 2.30 -2.63 9.34
N TYR A 26 2.00 -1.93 10.42
CA TYR A 26 0.63 -1.59 10.77
C TYR A 26 0.05 -0.62 9.74
N PHE A 27 -1.27 -0.62 9.63
CA PHE A 27 -1.97 0.32 8.75
C PHE A 27 -1.62 1.76 9.13
N GLN A 28 -1.13 2.52 8.16
CA GLN A 28 -0.93 3.95 8.31
C GLN A 28 -2.27 4.66 8.21
N ALA A 29 -2.53 5.60 9.12
CA ALA A 29 -3.76 6.36 9.22
C ALA A 29 -5.01 5.50 9.46
N MET A 30 -5.12 4.93 10.65
CA MET A 30 -6.42 4.62 11.21
C MET A 30 -7.09 5.96 11.59
N ASN A 31 -7.83 6.55 10.67
CA ASN A 31 -8.65 7.71 10.97
C ASN A 31 -9.83 7.19 11.79
N THR A 32 -9.67 7.18 13.11
CA THR A 32 -10.65 6.69 14.08
C THR A 32 -11.82 7.65 14.30
N ASN A 33 -11.84 8.80 13.62
CA ASN A 33 -12.88 9.80 13.75
C ASN A 33 -14.28 9.35 13.30
N SER A 34 -14.36 8.21 12.60
CA SER A 34 -15.64 7.59 12.19
C SER A 34 -16.02 6.34 13.00
N GLY A 35 -15.36 6.11 14.15
CA GLY A 35 -15.77 5.05 15.11
C GLY A 35 -15.49 3.60 14.70
N GLY A 36 -14.84 3.34 13.57
CA GLY A 36 -14.61 1.97 13.10
C GLY A 36 -13.24 1.73 12.47
N HIS A 37 -12.79 0.48 12.45
CA HIS A 37 -11.56 0.09 11.78
C HIS A 37 -11.74 0.19 10.25
N PRO A 38 -10.84 0.81 9.48
CA PRO A 38 -11.02 1.13 8.05
C PRO A 38 -11.24 -0.11 7.17
N TYR A 39 -10.83 -1.28 7.64
CA TYR A 39 -11.01 -2.54 6.90
C TYR A 39 -12.15 -3.42 7.43
N ALA A 40 -12.90 -2.97 8.45
CA ALA A 40 -14.10 -3.68 8.91
C ALA A 40 -15.13 -3.93 7.79
N PRO A 41 -15.37 -3.01 6.84
CA PRO A 41 -16.25 -3.25 5.70
C PRO A 41 -15.79 -4.38 4.76
N TYR A 42 -14.51 -4.77 4.79
CA TYR A 42 -13.96 -5.79 3.90
C TYR A 42 -13.82 -7.17 4.55
N VAL A 43 -13.61 -7.23 5.85
CA VAL A 43 -13.33 -8.49 6.56
C VAL A 43 -14.28 -8.74 7.74
N GLY A 44 -15.20 -7.81 8.02
CA GLY A 44 -16.05 -7.81 9.20
C GLY A 44 -15.35 -7.26 10.44
N VAL A 45 -16.14 -6.74 11.38
CA VAL A 45 -15.65 -6.14 12.62
C VAL A 45 -14.77 -7.10 13.41
N LYS A 46 -15.18 -8.38 13.48
CA LYS A 46 -14.49 -9.47 14.20
C LYS A 46 -13.01 -9.60 13.82
N TYR A 47 -12.68 -9.47 12.54
CA TYR A 47 -11.32 -9.67 12.01
C TYR A 47 -10.55 -8.38 11.73
N SER A 48 -11.22 -7.23 11.80
CA SER A 48 -10.66 -5.96 11.35
C SER A 48 -9.32 -5.60 12.00
N LYS A 49 -9.14 -5.92 13.28
CA LYS A 49 -7.90 -5.65 14.04
C LYS A 49 -6.77 -6.65 13.76
N ASN A 50 -7.06 -7.77 13.08
CA ASN A 50 -6.08 -8.83 12.81
C ASN A 50 -5.43 -8.69 11.42
N GLY A 51 -5.33 -7.50 10.91
CA GLY A 51 -4.73 -7.23 9.62
C GLY A 51 -3.35 -6.59 9.72
N ILE A 52 -2.61 -6.69 8.62
CA ILE A 52 -1.31 -6.05 8.44
C ILE A 52 -1.19 -5.52 7.01
N GLN A 53 -0.36 -4.51 6.81
CA GLN A 53 -0.10 -3.96 5.49
C GLN A 53 1.24 -4.46 4.95
N LEU A 54 1.26 -4.99 3.72
CA LEU A 54 2.47 -5.12 2.93
C LEU A 54 2.83 -3.71 2.44
N SER A 55 3.89 -3.14 3.04
CA SER A 55 4.23 -1.72 2.87
C SER A 55 5.27 -1.49 1.79
N ARG A 56 6.18 -2.43 1.60
CA ARG A 56 7.27 -2.36 0.62
C ARG A 56 7.64 -3.75 0.14
N GLY A 57 8.05 -3.84 -1.11
CA GLY A 57 8.65 -5.04 -1.69
C GLY A 57 9.52 -4.64 -2.88
N ALA A 58 10.69 -5.26 -2.98
CA ALA A 58 11.58 -5.09 -4.12
C ALA A 58 12.42 -6.34 -4.31
N CYS A 59 12.70 -6.68 -5.56
CA CYS A 59 13.70 -7.69 -5.92
C CYS A 59 14.71 -7.05 -6.87
N VAL A 60 15.97 -7.49 -6.80
CA VAL A 60 17.00 -7.03 -7.72
C VAL A 60 16.77 -7.64 -9.12
N HIS A 61 17.26 -6.96 -10.16
CA HIS A 61 17.03 -7.35 -11.55
C HIS A 61 17.60 -8.73 -11.93
N TRP A 62 18.68 -9.15 -11.28
CA TRP A 62 19.32 -10.45 -11.51
C TRP A 62 18.66 -11.60 -10.74
N SER A 63 17.66 -11.32 -9.88
CA SER A 63 16.96 -12.38 -9.16
C SER A 63 16.09 -13.23 -10.10
N HIS A 64 15.81 -14.47 -9.70
CA HIS A 64 14.91 -15.31 -10.48
C HIS A 64 13.54 -14.65 -10.66
N LYS A 65 12.94 -14.78 -11.85
CA LYS A 65 11.66 -14.14 -12.23
C LYS A 65 10.49 -14.34 -11.24
N HIS A 66 10.52 -15.44 -10.45
CA HIS A 66 9.51 -15.75 -9.45
C HIS A 66 9.92 -15.38 -8.01
N SER A 67 11.05 -14.71 -7.80
CA SER A 67 11.53 -14.34 -6.47
C SER A 67 10.53 -13.53 -5.67
N GLY A 68 9.92 -12.52 -6.28
CA GLY A 68 8.94 -11.68 -5.62
C GLY A 68 7.69 -12.44 -5.16
N SER A 69 7.09 -13.26 -6.03
CA SER A 69 5.91 -14.07 -5.69
C SER A 69 6.22 -15.15 -4.64
N LYS A 70 7.40 -15.78 -4.73
CA LYS A 70 7.88 -16.74 -3.72
C LYS A 70 8.08 -16.06 -2.37
N LEU A 71 8.73 -14.91 -2.34
CA LEU A 71 8.99 -14.13 -1.13
C LEU A 71 7.68 -13.69 -0.47
N ILE A 72 6.73 -13.13 -1.23
CA ILE A 72 5.41 -12.75 -0.72
C ILE A 72 4.69 -14.00 -0.16
N SER A 73 4.62 -15.09 -0.92
CA SER A 73 3.89 -16.28 -0.49
C SER A 73 4.44 -16.90 0.79
N GLN A 74 5.77 -16.96 0.95
CA GLN A 74 6.40 -17.50 2.16
C GLN A 74 6.25 -16.55 3.37
N SER A 75 6.46 -15.25 3.16
CA SER A 75 6.26 -14.27 4.23
C SER A 75 4.81 -14.23 4.74
N LEU A 76 3.82 -14.38 3.85
CA LEU A 76 2.41 -14.46 4.24
C LEU A 76 2.10 -15.68 5.12
N LYS A 77 2.72 -16.84 4.86
CA LYS A 77 2.59 -18.01 5.75
C LYS A 77 3.09 -17.70 7.16
N THR A 78 4.25 -17.05 7.26
CA THR A 78 4.81 -16.65 8.56
C THR A 78 3.91 -15.62 9.25
N MET A 79 3.34 -14.66 8.51
CA MET A 79 2.41 -13.67 9.07
C MET A 79 1.11 -14.32 9.57
N SER A 80 0.58 -15.30 8.83
CA SER A 80 -0.58 -16.11 9.27
C SER A 80 -0.30 -16.86 10.57
N GLN A 81 0.87 -17.49 10.70
CA GLN A 81 1.31 -18.17 11.92
C GLN A 81 1.44 -17.21 13.13
N ARG A 82 1.72 -15.93 12.89
CA ARG A 82 1.76 -14.86 13.89
C ARG A 82 0.37 -14.33 14.27
N GLY A 83 -0.70 -14.90 13.71
CA GLY A 83 -2.09 -14.56 14.06
C GLY A 83 -2.75 -13.53 13.17
N TYR A 84 -2.06 -12.99 12.16
CA TYR A 84 -2.69 -12.09 11.20
C TYR A 84 -3.65 -12.87 10.30
N LYS A 85 -4.83 -12.31 10.05
CA LYS A 85 -5.92 -12.96 9.30
C LYS A 85 -6.09 -12.42 7.88
N TYR A 86 -5.56 -11.24 7.62
CA TYR A 86 -5.54 -10.66 6.27
C TYR A 86 -4.39 -9.65 6.12
N THR A 87 -4.04 -9.38 4.89
CA THR A 87 -3.09 -8.32 4.55
C THR A 87 -3.62 -7.46 3.41
N ILE A 88 -3.27 -6.18 3.44
CA ILE A 88 -3.59 -5.20 2.39
C ILE A 88 -2.29 -4.80 1.70
N ALA A 89 -2.38 -4.59 0.40
CA ALA A 89 -1.31 -4.00 -0.39
C ALA A 89 -1.87 -2.96 -1.36
N PHE A 90 -0.99 -2.09 -1.82
CA PHE A 90 -1.31 -1.05 -2.80
C PHE A 90 -0.36 -1.15 -3.99
N SER A 91 -0.90 -1.01 -5.19
CA SER A 91 -0.11 -0.76 -6.40
C SER A 91 -0.12 0.73 -6.73
N ASP A 92 0.98 1.21 -7.30
CA ASP A 92 1.14 2.60 -7.69
C ASP A 92 1.15 2.74 -9.22
N PRO A 93 0.03 3.15 -9.85
CA PRO A 93 -0.02 3.31 -11.30
C PRO A 93 0.91 4.40 -11.85
N GLU A 94 1.34 5.36 -11.02
CA GLU A 94 2.33 6.38 -11.43
C GLU A 94 3.73 5.77 -11.56
N ALA A 95 4.02 4.74 -10.76
CA ALA A 95 5.24 3.95 -10.85
C ALA A 95 5.14 2.79 -11.88
N GLY A 96 4.05 2.73 -12.65
CA GLY A 96 3.81 1.64 -13.60
C GLY A 96 3.36 0.33 -12.96
N GLU A 97 3.03 0.34 -11.66
CA GLU A 97 2.60 -0.86 -10.95
C GLU A 97 1.12 -1.15 -11.23
N ILE A 98 0.83 -2.24 -11.91
CA ILE A 98 -0.55 -2.70 -12.19
C ILE A 98 -1.00 -3.85 -11.27
N GLY A 99 -0.18 -4.20 -10.27
CA GLY A 99 -0.51 -5.22 -9.28
C GLY A 99 -0.36 -6.67 -9.76
N THR A 100 0.38 -6.93 -10.82
CA THR A 100 0.61 -8.27 -11.38
C THR A 100 1.10 -9.26 -10.34
N ILE A 101 1.97 -8.84 -9.42
CA ILE A 101 2.50 -9.70 -8.37
C ILE A 101 1.42 -10.13 -7.36
N TYR A 102 0.45 -9.27 -7.10
CA TYR A 102 -0.69 -9.59 -6.23
C TYR A 102 -1.64 -10.56 -6.92
N GLN A 103 -1.91 -10.38 -8.20
CA GLN A 103 -2.69 -11.32 -9.01
C GLN A 103 -2.01 -12.70 -9.06
N ALA A 104 -0.70 -12.74 -9.32
CA ALA A 104 0.09 -13.97 -9.36
C ALA A 104 0.16 -14.71 -8.01
N THR A 105 -0.17 -14.05 -6.91
CA THR A 105 -0.23 -14.63 -5.55
C THR A 105 -1.66 -14.73 -4.99
N ASN A 106 -2.66 -14.67 -5.88
CA ASN A 106 -4.08 -14.86 -5.59
C ASN A 106 -4.62 -13.86 -4.54
N TRP A 107 -4.36 -12.58 -4.72
CA TRP A 107 -5.00 -11.52 -3.97
C TRP A 107 -6.27 -11.06 -4.66
N TYR A 108 -7.24 -10.61 -3.88
CA TYR A 108 -8.47 -10.02 -4.40
C TYR A 108 -8.26 -8.53 -4.65
N TYR A 109 -8.71 -8.04 -5.80
CA TYR A 109 -8.67 -6.63 -6.15
C TYR A 109 -9.89 -5.90 -5.60
N LEU A 110 -9.68 -4.82 -4.87
CA LEU A 110 -10.73 -4.00 -4.24
C LEU A 110 -11.04 -2.71 -5.02
N GLY A 111 -10.48 -2.59 -6.21
CA GLY A 111 -10.61 -1.38 -7.00
C GLY A 111 -9.61 -0.29 -6.61
N ILE A 112 -9.80 0.87 -7.21
CA ILE A 112 -8.95 2.04 -7.03
C ILE A 112 -9.37 2.77 -5.75
N GLY A 113 -8.38 3.28 -5.00
CA GLY A 113 -8.63 4.15 -3.86
C GLY A 113 -9.27 5.48 -4.28
N VAL A 114 -9.98 6.11 -3.36
CA VAL A 114 -10.63 7.41 -3.61
C VAL A 114 -9.79 8.60 -3.14
N THR A 115 -8.75 8.36 -2.37
CA THR A 115 -7.90 9.40 -1.79
C THR A 115 -7.07 10.08 -2.89
N LYS A 116 -7.26 11.38 -3.04
CA LYS A 116 -6.44 12.22 -3.91
C LYS A 116 -5.28 12.80 -3.09
N HIS A 117 -4.07 12.65 -3.61
CA HIS A 117 -2.89 13.30 -3.06
C HIS A 117 -2.43 14.38 -4.04
N TYR A 118 -1.97 15.50 -3.51
CA TYR A 118 -1.50 16.62 -4.31
C TYR A 118 0.01 16.73 -4.10
N ASN A 119 0.76 16.75 -5.20
CA ASN A 119 2.19 16.99 -5.20
C ASN A 119 2.48 18.30 -5.94
N ILE A 120 3.57 18.95 -5.60
CA ILE A 120 4.08 20.09 -6.38
C ILE A 120 5.22 19.59 -7.26
N HIS A 121 5.16 19.96 -8.52
CA HIS A 121 6.13 19.55 -9.54
C HIS A 121 6.79 20.77 -10.19
N PHE A 122 8.00 20.56 -10.72
CA PHE A 122 8.66 21.53 -11.58
C PHE A 122 8.05 21.51 -12.99
N LYS A 123 7.70 22.66 -13.55
CA LYS A 123 7.18 22.78 -14.92
C LYS A 123 8.18 22.29 -15.97
N LYS A 124 9.49 22.49 -15.72
CA LYS A 124 10.55 22.21 -16.69
C LYS A 124 10.73 20.72 -16.98
N ASN A 125 10.60 19.85 -15.97
CA ASN A 125 10.95 18.43 -16.09
C ASN A 125 9.95 17.48 -15.43
N ASP A 126 8.81 17.97 -14.97
CA ASP A 126 7.78 17.22 -14.22
C ASP A 126 8.30 16.48 -12.96
N GLY A 127 9.49 16.87 -12.49
CA GLY A 127 10.06 16.35 -11.26
C GLY A 127 9.29 16.81 -10.01
N ILE A 128 9.21 15.96 -8.97
CA ILE A 128 8.55 16.31 -7.71
C ILE A 128 9.41 17.33 -6.95
N TYR A 129 8.83 18.49 -6.64
CA TYR A 129 9.40 19.49 -5.75
C TYR A 129 9.02 19.24 -4.29
N LEU A 130 7.70 19.04 -4.03
CA LEU A 130 7.19 18.64 -2.72
C LEU A 130 6.13 17.55 -2.90
N ASP A 131 6.26 16.45 -2.18
CA ASP A 131 5.22 15.43 -2.13
C ASP A 131 4.10 15.80 -1.14
N ALA A 132 2.98 15.08 -1.21
CA ALA A 132 1.82 15.32 -0.36
C ALA A 132 2.12 15.23 1.15
N ARG A 133 3.10 14.41 1.54
CA ARG A 133 3.53 14.26 2.94
C ARG A 133 4.30 15.48 3.41
N ASP A 134 5.22 15.99 2.58
CA ASP A 134 5.98 17.19 2.87
C ASP A 134 5.08 18.44 2.90
N LEU A 135 4.13 18.55 1.98
CA LEU A 135 3.10 19.59 1.98
C LEU A 135 2.34 19.62 3.30
N TRP A 136 1.91 18.46 3.79
CA TRP A 136 1.23 18.37 5.08
C TRP A 136 2.17 18.66 6.27
N LYS A 137 3.35 18.03 6.31
CA LYS A 137 4.28 18.15 7.44
C LYS A 137 4.84 19.57 7.59
N LYS A 138 5.31 20.15 6.48
CA LYS A 138 6.03 21.43 6.48
C LYS A 138 5.08 22.63 6.40
N HIS A 139 3.98 22.51 5.65
CA HIS A 139 3.12 23.63 5.32
C HIS A 139 1.67 23.47 5.80
N LYS A 140 1.32 22.30 6.39
CA LYS A 140 -0.05 21.98 6.84
C LYS A 140 -1.11 22.08 5.74
N MET A 141 -0.70 21.95 4.48
CA MET A 141 -1.58 22.06 3.31
C MET A 141 -2.02 20.67 2.84
N ALA A 142 -3.33 20.45 2.74
CA ALA A 142 -3.94 19.20 2.27
C ALA A 142 -4.96 19.42 1.14
N SER A 143 -5.38 20.65 0.86
CA SER A 143 -6.35 20.96 -0.18
C SER A 143 -5.69 21.56 -1.41
N LYS A 144 -6.24 21.25 -2.59
CA LYS A 144 -5.79 21.83 -3.86
C LYS A 144 -5.78 23.35 -3.82
N LYS A 145 -6.87 23.96 -3.31
CA LYS A 145 -7.01 25.41 -3.22
C LYS A 145 -5.90 26.07 -2.40
N ALA A 146 -5.56 25.50 -1.22
CA ALA A 146 -4.49 26.03 -0.38
C ALA A 146 -3.11 25.94 -1.06
N ILE A 147 -2.88 24.86 -1.81
CA ILE A 147 -1.62 24.66 -2.54
C ILE A 147 -1.54 25.64 -3.72
N GLU A 148 -2.61 25.81 -4.48
CA GLU A 148 -2.66 26.78 -5.60
C GLU A 148 -2.48 28.21 -5.11
N GLU A 149 -3.05 28.58 -3.97
CA GLU A 149 -2.83 29.88 -3.34
C GLU A 149 -1.37 30.09 -2.97
N TRP A 150 -0.73 29.09 -2.34
CA TRP A 150 0.69 29.13 -2.00
C TRP A 150 1.63 29.19 -3.21
N LEU A 151 1.15 28.72 -4.38
CA LEU A 151 1.90 28.73 -5.63
C LEU A 151 1.82 30.04 -6.40
N LYS A 152 0.91 30.97 -6.07
CA LYS A 152 0.67 32.19 -6.85
C LYS A 152 1.94 32.98 -7.18
N ASP A 153 2.85 33.09 -6.20
CA ASP A 153 4.09 33.85 -6.35
C ASP A 153 5.29 32.98 -6.72
N LYS A 154 5.08 31.71 -7.11
CA LYS A 154 6.13 30.73 -7.39
C LYS A 154 6.10 30.29 -8.85
N SER A 155 6.77 31.07 -9.71
CA SER A 155 6.95 30.68 -11.11
C SER A 155 7.73 29.37 -11.23
N GLY A 156 7.43 28.55 -12.23
CA GLY A 156 8.16 27.30 -12.47
C GLY A 156 7.65 26.07 -11.70
N LEU A 157 6.65 26.24 -10.82
CA LEU A 157 5.99 25.14 -10.09
C LEU A 157 4.52 25.00 -10.50
N TYR A 158 3.96 23.80 -10.29
CA TYR A 158 2.53 23.55 -10.48
C TYR A 158 2.07 22.38 -9.59
N VAL A 159 0.76 22.36 -9.30
CA VAL A 159 0.15 21.25 -8.55
C VAL A 159 -0.25 20.13 -9.49
N LYS A 160 0.10 18.90 -9.10
CA LYS A 160 -0.30 17.67 -9.80
C LYS A 160 -1.06 16.77 -8.84
N VAL A 161 -2.14 16.19 -9.32
CA VAL A 161 -2.91 15.19 -8.56
C VAL A 161 -2.34 13.82 -8.85
N SER A 162 -1.90 13.11 -7.80
CA SER A 162 -1.44 11.73 -7.94
C SER A 162 -2.57 10.80 -8.37
N LYS A 163 -2.27 9.84 -9.22
CA LYS A 163 -3.23 8.77 -9.56
C LYS A 163 -3.60 7.99 -8.30
N PRO A 164 -4.88 7.65 -8.13
CA PRO A 164 -5.28 6.80 -7.00
C PRO A 164 -4.66 5.42 -7.11
N LYS A 165 -4.29 4.85 -5.96
CA LYS A 165 -3.64 3.53 -5.88
C LYS A 165 -4.63 2.39 -6.02
N GLY A 166 -4.25 1.34 -6.72
CA GLY A 166 -4.96 0.07 -6.71
C GLY A 166 -4.85 -0.60 -5.35
N ARG A 167 -5.92 -1.21 -4.86
CA ARG A 167 -5.99 -1.87 -3.55
C ARG A 167 -6.18 -3.37 -3.71
N TYR A 168 -5.42 -4.12 -2.95
CA TYR A 168 -5.44 -5.58 -2.95
C TYR A 168 -5.56 -6.11 -1.53
N ILE A 169 -6.30 -7.21 -1.35
CA ILE A 169 -6.44 -7.91 -0.08
C ILE A 169 -6.14 -9.39 -0.24
N LYS A 170 -5.41 -9.95 0.72
CA LYS A 170 -5.18 -11.39 0.84
C LYS A 170 -5.69 -11.87 2.17
N LEU A 171 -6.54 -12.89 2.16
CA LEU A 171 -7.01 -13.58 3.36
C LEU A 171 -6.01 -14.66 3.77
N MET A 172 -5.70 -14.73 5.05
CA MET A 172 -4.67 -15.59 5.63
C MET A 172 -5.18 -16.40 6.85
N GLY A 173 -6.47 -16.33 7.15
CA GLY A 173 -7.11 -17.12 8.19
C GLY A 173 -7.19 -18.60 7.83
N ASN A 174 -7.66 -19.43 8.77
CA ASN A 174 -8.01 -20.81 8.47
C ASN A 174 -9.25 -20.87 7.55
N LYS A 175 -9.64 -22.08 7.12
CA LYS A 175 -10.75 -22.29 6.18
C LYS A 175 -12.07 -21.68 6.67
N LYS A 176 -12.38 -21.78 7.97
CA LYS A 176 -13.60 -21.22 8.57
C LYS A 176 -13.55 -19.69 8.60
N GLU A 177 -12.45 -19.13 9.08
CA GLU A 177 -12.22 -17.69 9.15
C GLU A 177 -12.27 -17.04 7.76
N ASN A 178 -11.59 -17.64 6.78
CA ASN A 178 -11.63 -17.16 5.40
C ASN A 178 -13.03 -17.20 4.81
N LYS A 179 -13.82 -18.25 5.09
CA LYS A 179 -15.22 -18.33 4.65
C LYS A 179 -16.09 -17.24 5.29
N GLU A 180 -15.86 -16.91 6.56
CA GLU A 180 -16.56 -15.82 7.25
C GLU A 180 -16.20 -14.46 6.63
N MET A 181 -14.91 -14.17 6.44
CA MET A 181 -14.44 -12.92 5.80
C MET A 181 -14.93 -12.79 4.36
N MET A 182 -14.95 -13.90 3.59
CA MET A 182 -15.41 -13.88 2.20
C MET A 182 -16.89 -13.51 2.05
N LYS A 183 -17.75 -13.79 3.03
CA LYS A 183 -19.16 -13.35 2.99
C LYS A 183 -19.29 -11.83 2.92
N VAL A 184 -18.37 -11.11 3.56
CA VAL A 184 -18.33 -9.64 3.58
C VAL A 184 -17.58 -9.10 2.37
N LEU A 185 -16.49 -9.77 2.00
CA LEU A 185 -15.56 -9.33 0.96
C LEU A 185 -16.12 -9.52 -0.45
N ASN A 186 -16.81 -10.63 -0.71
CA ASN A 186 -17.21 -11.05 -2.07
C ASN A 186 -17.98 -9.97 -2.86
N PRO A 187 -18.95 -9.24 -2.28
CA PRO A 187 -19.65 -8.16 -2.98
C PRO A 187 -18.76 -6.96 -3.37
N LEU A 188 -17.55 -6.88 -2.82
CA LEU A 188 -16.64 -5.74 -2.96
C LEU A 188 -15.45 -6.02 -3.90
N ILE A 189 -15.29 -7.27 -4.34
CA ILE A 189 -14.25 -7.68 -5.30
C ILE A 189 -14.62 -7.12 -6.68
N LYS A 190 -13.61 -6.63 -7.40
CA LYS A 190 -13.74 -6.04 -8.74
C LYS A 190 -12.93 -6.81 -9.78
#